data_df37d461671a762c3e9710f9f2b919fd
#
_entry.id   df37d461671a762c3e9710f9f2b919fd
#
_cell.length_a   1.000
_cell.length_b   1.000
_cell.length_c   1.000
_cell.angle_alpha   90.00
_cell.angle_beta   90.00
_cell.angle_gamma   90.00
#
_symmetry.space_group_name_H-M   'P 1'
#
loop_
_entity.id
_entity.type
_entity.pdbx_description
1 polymer ?
#
loop_
_entity_poly.entity_id
_entity_poly.type
_entity_poly.pdbx_seq_one_letter_code
_entity_poly.pdbx_strand_id
1 'polypeptide(L)'
;RLREAAEKAKHELSTTMEAEINIPFVTSDAGGPKHLLMKMSRATLESLAKEYVDSSIEITKRALEASPFKMNEINEIIMVGGQTRMPMIVEAVKNLFGKTPNMSINPDEVVALGAAVQAGVLAGDVRDVLLLDVIPLSLGIETLGGVATKLIDRNTTIPASKSQTFSTAADNQTSVEI
;
A
#
# COMPACT_ATOMS: atom_id res chain seq x y z
N ARG A 1 19.52 -3.07 15.55
CA ARG A 1 19.62 -4.48 16.03
C ARG A 1 18.27 -5.03 16.47
N LEU A 2 17.54 -4.42 17.47
CA LEU A 2 16.23 -4.93 17.92
C LEU A 2 15.18 -4.90 16.79
N ARG A 3 15.10 -3.77 16.07
CA ARG A 3 14.17 -3.62 14.93
C ARG A 3 14.43 -4.68 13.84
N GLU A 4 15.67 -4.88 13.48
CA GLU A 4 16.09 -5.89 12.47
C GLU A 4 15.73 -7.31 12.90
N ALA A 5 16.01 -7.65 14.18
CA ALA A 5 15.68 -8.95 14.72
C ALA A 5 14.16 -9.18 14.79
N ALA A 6 13.38 -8.15 15.14
CA ALA A 6 11.93 -8.21 15.15
C ALA A 6 11.36 -8.35 13.73
N GLU A 7 11.92 -7.65 12.74
CA GLU A 7 11.54 -7.75 11.34
C GLU A 7 11.83 -9.15 10.77
N LYS A 8 13.01 -9.68 11.08
CA LYS A 8 13.36 -11.06 10.73
C LYS A 8 12.35 -12.07 11.31
N ALA A 9 12.04 -11.95 12.61
CA ALA A 9 11.05 -12.79 13.25
C ALA A 9 9.65 -12.65 12.62
N LYS A 10 9.24 -11.42 12.28
CA LYS A 10 7.99 -11.17 11.56
C LYS A 10 7.93 -11.92 10.21
N HIS A 11 9.01 -11.89 9.44
CA HIS A 11 9.08 -12.62 8.16
C HIS A 11 9.02 -14.13 8.37
N GLU A 12 9.77 -14.63 9.33
CA GLU A 12 9.81 -16.07 9.68
C GLU A 12 8.43 -16.57 10.10
N LEU A 13 7.67 -15.78 10.86
CA LEU A 13 6.32 -16.11 11.31
C LEU A 13 5.28 -16.17 10.17
N SER A 14 5.62 -15.77 8.95
CA SER A 14 4.77 -16.02 7.78
C SER A 14 4.75 -17.50 7.38
N THR A 15 5.80 -18.25 7.72
CA THR A 15 5.94 -19.69 7.38
C THR A 15 5.94 -20.60 8.60
N THR A 16 6.47 -20.13 9.74
CA THR A 16 6.54 -20.88 10.99
C THR A 16 5.48 -20.43 12.01
N MET A 17 5.22 -21.25 13.02
CA MET A 17 4.28 -20.90 14.10
C MET A 17 4.95 -20.17 15.26
N GLU A 18 6.29 -20.26 15.36
CA GLU A 18 7.11 -19.64 16.40
C GLU A 18 8.42 -19.17 15.77
N ALA A 19 8.92 -18.01 16.19
CA ALA A 19 10.22 -17.46 15.84
C ALA A 19 10.99 -17.07 17.09
N GLU A 20 12.31 -17.17 17.04
CA GLU A 20 13.21 -16.79 18.12
C GLU A 20 13.85 -15.41 17.80
N ILE A 21 13.77 -14.52 18.76
CA ILE A 21 14.47 -13.22 18.74
C ILE A 21 15.66 -13.35 19.67
N ASN A 22 16.86 -13.44 19.10
CA ASN A 22 18.10 -13.59 19.83
C ASN A 22 19.05 -12.43 19.49
N ILE A 23 19.31 -11.57 20.49
CA ILE A 23 20.21 -10.45 20.33
C ILE A 23 21.28 -10.54 21.42
N PRO A 24 22.47 -11.04 21.08
CA PRO A 24 23.56 -11.13 22.02
C PRO A 24 24.12 -9.75 22.33
N PHE A 25 24.63 -9.59 23.56
CA PHE A 25 25.31 -8.37 24.01
C PHE A 25 24.45 -7.09 23.84
N VAL A 26 23.20 -7.12 24.33
CA VAL A 26 22.29 -5.95 24.30
C VAL A 26 22.82 -4.85 25.20
N THR A 27 23.25 -5.21 26.38
CA THR A 27 23.87 -4.33 27.37
C THR A 27 24.82 -5.10 28.29
N SER A 28 25.50 -4.43 29.16
CA SER A 28 26.31 -5.01 30.24
C SER A 28 26.10 -4.28 31.56
N ASP A 29 26.16 -4.99 32.65
CA ASP A 29 26.15 -4.45 34.01
C ASP A 29 27.29 -5.05 34.85
N ALA A 30 27.30 -4.82 36.16
CA ALA A 30 28.30 -5.37 37.08
C ALA A 30 28.35 -6.92 37.04
N GLY A 31 27.30 -7.58 36.64
CA GLY A 31 27.23 -9.07 36.48
C GLY A 31 27.68 -9.56 35.10
N GLY A 32 28.14 -8.67 34.21
CA GLY A 32 28.62 -9.03 32.87
C GLY A 32 27.63 -8.74 31.72
N PRO A 33 27.88 -9.30 30.54
CA PRO A 33 27.07 -9.05 29.34
C PRO A 33 25.66 -9.63 29.48
N LYS A 34 24.67 -8.90 28.99
CA LYS A 34 23.26 -9.31 28.94
C LYS A 34 22.84 -9.58 27.51
N HIS A 35 22.04 -10.61 27.32
CA HIS A 35 21.50 -11.04 26.05
C HIS A 35 19.97 -10.94 26.08
N LEU A 36 19.35 -10.58 24.97
CA LEU A 36 17.91 -10.69 24.80
C LEU A 36 17.61 -11.99 24.03
N LEU A 37 16.94 -12.90 24.70
CA LEU A 37 16.43 -14.12 24.10
C LEU A 37 14.94 -14.21 24.41
N MET A 38 14.12 -14.21 23.37
CA MET A 38 12.67 -14.36 23.53
C MET A 38 12.08 -15.12 22.33
N LYS A 39 10.95 -15.75 22.57
CA LYS A 39 10.17 -16.40 21.53
C LYS A 39 8.90 -15.59 21.26
N MET A 40 8.51 -15.54 20.00
CA MET A 40 7.27 -14.93 19.57
C MET A 40 6.46 -15.95 18.78
N SER A 41 5.20 -16.12 19.10
CA SER A 41 4.30 -16.97 18.33
C SER A 41 3.64 -16.16 17.20
N ARG A 42 3.24 -16.85 16.13
CA ARG A 42 2.41 -16.28 15.07
C ARG A 42 1.14 -15.66 15.62
N ALA A 43 0.46 -16.32 16.56
CA ALA A 43 -0.75 -15.81 17.19
C ALA A 43 -0.53 -14.45 17.91
N THR A 44 0.65 -14.28 18.55
CA THR A 44 1.01 -13.01 19.17
C THR A 44 1.20 -11.91 18.12
N LEU A 45 1.91 -12.21 17.02
CA LEU A 45 2.07 -11.27 15.91
C LEU A 45 0.72 -10.89 15.29
N GLU A 46 -0.14 -11.86 15.04
CA GLU A 46 -1.48 -11.65 14.48
C GLU A 46 -2.35 -10.79 15.39
N SER A 47 -2.28 -11.02 16.71
CA SER A 47 -2.98 -10.17 17.69
C SER A 47 -2.51 -8.71 17.64
N LEU A 48 -1.21 -8.48 17.52
CA LEU A 48 -0.63 -7.14 17.41
C LEU A 48 -0.94 -6.47 16.07
N ALA A 49 -1.10 -7.25 15.00
CA ALA A 49 -1.37 -6.75 13.65
C ALA A 49 -2.87 -6.62 13.34
N LYS A 50 -3.74 -7.16 14.17
CA LYS A 50 -5.18 -7.29 13.89
C LYS A 50 -5.84 -5.99 13.47
N GLU A 51 -5.60 -4.91 14.18
CA GLU A 51 -6.18 -3.60 13.90
C GLU A 51 -5.83 -3.10 12.49
N TYR A 52 -4.57 -3.30 12.07
CA TYR A 52 -4.11 -2.90 10.74
C TYR A 52 -4.74 -3.76 9.64
N VAL A 53 -4.88 -5.06 9.89
CA VAL A 53 -5.55 -5.97 8.94
C VAL A 53 -7.02 -5.63 8.82
N ASP A 54 -7.74 -5.45 9.93
CA ASP A 54 -9.15 -5.06 9.93
C ASP A 54 -9.35 -3.73 9.19
N SER A 55 -8.50 -2.73 9.44
CA SER A 55 -8.53 -1.44 8.74
C SER A 55 -8.31 -1.60 7.23
N SER A 56 -7.39 -2.45 6.81
CA SER A 56 -7.14 -2.70 5.38
C SER A 56 -8.34 -3.35 4.68
N ILE A 57 -9.04 -4.25 5.36
CA ILE A 57 -10.26 -4.88 4.86
C ILE A 57 -11.40 -3.84 4.71
N GLU A 58 -11.55 -2.94 5.68
CA GLU A 58 -12.55 -1.86 5.58
C GLU A 58 -12.24 -0.88 4.45
N ILE A 59 -10.97 -0.57 4.21
CA ILE A 59 -10.54 0.23 3.05
C ILE A 59 -10.88 -0.49 1.75
N THR A 60 -10.64 -1.80 1.68
CA THR A 60 -10.96 -2.64 0.52
C THR A 60 -12.46 -2.64 0.23
N LYS A 61 -13.30 -2.79 1.24
CA LYS A 61 -14.77 -2.71 1.09
C LYS A 61 -15.20 -1.37 0.53
N ARG A 62 -14.69 -0.26 1.11
CA ARG A 62 -15.00 1.10 0.62
C ARG A 62 -14.54 1.32 -0.81
N ALA A 63 -13.39 0.78 -1.20
CA ALA A 63 -12.93 0.85 -2.57
C ALA A 63 -13.85 0.09 -3.53
N LEU A 64 -14.33 -1.07 -3.13
CA LEU A 64 -15.28 -1.85 -3.91
C LEU A 64 -16.64 -1.13 -4.03
N GLU A 65 -17.16 -0.57 -2.95
CA GLU A 65 -18.39 0.23 -2.94
C GLU A 65 -18.31 1.47 -3.85
N ALA A 66 -17.13 2.09 -3.94
CA ALA A 66 -16.89 3.23 -4.82
C ALA A 66 -16.69 2.81 -6.30
N SER A 67 -16.53 1.52 -6.59
CA SER A 67 -16.37 1.00 -7.93
C SER A 67 -17.73 0.68 -8.57
N PRO A 68 -17.82 0.58 -9.90
CA PRO A 68 -19.05 0.14 -10.57
C PRO A 68 -19.33 -1.37 -10.44
N PHE A 69 -18.41 -2.13 -9.84
CA PHE A 69 -18.47 -3.59 -9.77
C PHE A 69 -18.99 -4.08 -8.42
N LYS A 70 -19.72 -5.18 -8.43
CA LYS A 70 -20.11 -5.92 -7.23
C LYS A 70 -19.06 -6.95 -6.87
N MET A 71 -19.05 -7.39 -5.62
CA MET A 71 -18.09 -8.36 -5.10
C MET A 71 -18.07 -9.68 -5.91
N ASN A 72 -19.24 -10.15 -6.36
CA ASN A 72 -19.37 -11.36 -7.15
C ASN A 72 -18.89 -11.21 -8.61
N GLU A 73 -18.70 -9.98 -9.09
CA GLU A 73 -18.18 -9.65 -10.41
C GLU A 73 -16.64 -9.56 -10.43
N ILE A 74 -16.01 -9.58 -9.27
CA ILE A 74 -14.54 -9.64 -9.16
C ILE A 74 -14.08 -11.04 -9.58
N ASN A 75 -13.41 -11.12 -10.71
CA ASN A 75 -12.97 -12.39 -11.30
C ASN A 75 -11.74 -12.94 -10.58
N GLU A 76 -10.77 -12.10 -10.26
CA GLU A 76 -9.49 -12.50 -9.71
C GLU A 76 -9.01 -11.51 -8.66
N ILE A 77 -8.33 -12.03 -7.65
CA ILE A 77 -7.73 -11.24 -6.56
C ILE A 77 -6.24 -11.53 -6.57
N ILE A 78 -5.44 -10.51 -6.80
CA ILE A 78 -3.98 -10.62 -6.84
C ILE A 78 -3.40 -9.94 -5.61
N MET A 79 -2.57 -10.67 -4.88
CA MET A 79 -1.90 -10.17 -3.67
C MET A 79 -0.57 -9.54 -4.05
N VAL A 80 -0.38 -8.28 -3.65
CA VAL A 80 0.80 -7.47 -3.98
C VAL A 80 1.45 -6.91 -2.73
N GLY A 81 2.78 -6.94 -2.68
CA GLY A 81 3.59 -6.45 -1.56
C GLY A 81 3.93 -7.56 -0.54
N GLY A 82 5.11 -7.48 0.05
CA GLY A 82 5.65 -8.52 0.94
C GLY A 82 4.80 -8.81 2.17
N GLN A 83 4.05 -7.81 2.67
CA GLN A 83 3.15 -7.98 3.80
C GLN A 83 1.99 -8.95 3.50
N THR A 84 1.62 -9.14 2.25
CA THR A 84 0.57 -10.08 1.83
C THR A 84 0.96 -11.55 2.00
N ARG A 85 2.22 -11.83 2.33
CA ARG A 85 2.68 -13.18 2.73
C ARG A 85 2.16 -13.60 4.10
N MET A 86 1.68 -12.68 4.92
CA MET A 86 1.15 -12.96 6.25
C MET A 86 -0.15 -13.77 6.15
N PRO A 87 -0.23 -14.97 6.76
CA PRO A 87 -1.40 -15.86 6.62
C PRO A 87 -2.72 -15.21 7.01
N MET A 88 -2.72 -14.40 8.07
CA MET A 88 -3.91 -13.66 8.52
C MET A 88 -4.48 -12.73 7.43
N ILE A 89 -3.64 -12.09 6.62
CA ILE A 89 -4.08 -11.22 5.53
C ILE A 89 -4.70 -12.04 4.40
N VAL A 90 -4.06 -13.14 4.03
CA VAL A 90 -4.57 -14.06 2.99
C VAL A 90 -5.94 -14.59 3.39
N GLU A 91 -6.10 -15.01 4.65
CA GLU A 91 -7.37 -15.53 5.16
C GLU A 91 -8.45 -14.44 5.24
N ALA A 92 -8.09 -13.23 5.69
CA ALA A 92 -9.01 -12.10 5.73
C ALA A 92 -9.55 -11.74 4.34
N VAL A 93 -8.69 -11.72 3.33
CA VAL A 93 -9.07 -11.46 1.93
C VAL A 93 -9.93 -12.60 1.38
N LYS A 94 -9.56 -13.84 1.65
CA LYS A 94 -10.33 -15.02 1.25
C LYS A 94 -11.73 -15.00 1.87
N ASN A 95 -11.85 -14.63 3.14
CA ASN A 95 -13.14 -14.51 3.83
C ASN A 95 -13.98 -13.37 3.27
N LEU A 96 -13.36 -12.24 2.90
CA LEU A 96 -14.06 -11.11 2.30
C LEU A 96 -14.67 -11.48 0.95
N PHE A 97 -13.90 -12.08 0.06
CA PHE A 97 -14.32 -12.33 -1.33
C PHE A 97 -14.91 -13.73 -1.56
N GLY A 98 -14.81 -14.64 -0.60
CA GLY A 98 -15.21 -16.04 -0.77
C GLY A 98 -14.37 -16.80 -1.81
N LYS A 99 -13.22 -16.25 -2.22
CA LYS A 99 -12.33 -16.78 -3.25
C LYS A 99 -10.90 -16.81 -2.72
N THR A 100 -10.14 -17.83 -3.13
CA THR A 100 -8.69 -17.89 -2.80
C THR A 100 -7.94 -16.88 -3.66
N PRO A 101 -7.15 -15.97 -3.07
CA PRO A 101 -6.34 -15.04 -3.81
C PRO A 101 -5.30 -15.75 -4.69
N ASN A 102 -5.02 -15.17 -5.85
CA ASN A 102 -3.94 -15.63 -6.71
C ASN A 102 -2.59 -15.21 -6.10
N MET A 103 -1.75 -16.21 -5.85
CA MET A 103 -0.40 -16.04 -5.30
C MET A 103 0.67 -16.60 -6.25
N SER A 104 0.35 -16.83 -7.52
CA SER A 104 1.29 -17.37 -8.51
C SER A 104 2.40 -16.39 -8.89
N ILE A 105 2.16 -15.09 -8.68
CA ILE A 105 3.12 -14.03 -8.95
C ILE A 105 3.84 -13.67 -7.65
N ASN A 106 5.16 -13.48 -7.71
CA ASN A 106 5.93 -13.04 -6.54
C ASN A 106 5.46 -11.65 -6.09
N PRO A 107 4.87 -11.51 -4.90
CA PRO A 107 4.30 -10.25 -4.45
C PRO A 107 5.35 -9.14 -4.21
N ASP A 108 6.62 -9.50 -4.08
CA ASP A 108 7.72 -8.54 -3.88
C ASP A 108 8.22 -7.95 -5.21
N GLU A 109 8.02 -8.67 -6.32
CA GLU A 109 8.59 -8.33 -7.64
C GLU A 109 7.53 -7.85 -8.64
N VAL A 110 6.26 -8.14 -8.42
CA VAL A 110 5.18 -7.89 -9.38
C VAL A 110 5.09 -6.43 -9.83
N VAL A 111 5.38 -5.47 -8.95
CA VAL A 111 5.37 -4.04 -9.29
C VAL A 111 6.50 -3.71 -10.26
N ALA A 112 7.70 -4.26 -10.03
CA ALA A 112 8.84 -4.07 -10.92
C ALA A 112 8.59 -4.72 -12.31
N LEU A 113 7.98 -5.91 -12.31
CA LEU A 113 7.58 -6.58 -13.56
C LEU A 113 6.54 -5.76 -14.33
N GLY A 114 5.54 -5.22 -13.64
CA GLY A 114 4.54 -4.35 -14.24
C GLY A 114 5.15 -3.07 -14.82
N ALA A 115 6.09 -2.45 -14.11
CA ALA A 115 6.83 -1.29 -14.59
C ALA A 115 7.65 -1.60 -15.84
N ALA A 116 8.28 -2.78 -15.90
CA ALA A 116 9.04 -3.22 -17.08
C ALA A 116 8.11 -3.43 -18.29
N VAL A 117 6.94 -4.04 -18.10
CA VAL A 117 5.92 -4.19 -19.15
C VAL A 117 5.47 -2.81 -19.66
N GLN A 118 5.18 -1.88 -18.75
CA GLN A 118 4.78 -0.52 -19.11
C GLN A 118 5.87 0.22 -19.88
N ALA A 119 7.13 0.05 -19.50
CA ALA A 119 8.26 0.61 -20.26
C ALA A 119 8.31 0.04 -21.68
N GLY A 120 8.08 -1.26 -21.85
CA GLY A 120 7.97 -1.90 -23.17
C GLY A 120 6.80 -1.38 -24.02
N VAL A 121 5.66 -1.08 -23.38
CA VAL A 121 4.52 -0.43 -24.07
C VAL A 121 4.89 0.96 -24.56
N LEU A 122 5.56 1.76 -23.71
CA LEU A 122 6.00 3.11 -24.08
C LEU A 122 7.08 3.12 -25.15
N ALA A 123 7.96 2.11 -25.17
CA ALA A 123 8.96 1.92 -26.21
C ALA A 123 8.37 1.40 -27.55
N GLY A 124 7.14 0.88 -27.54
CA GLY A 124 6.48 0.29 -28.69
C GLY A 124 6.81 -1.19 -28.93
N ASP A 125 7.54 -1.82 -28.01
CA ASP A 125 7.91 -3.24 -28.07
C ASP A 125 6.74 -4.15 -27.69
N VAL A 126 5.89 -3.70 -26.78
CA VAL A 126 4.68 -4.41 -26.31
C VAL A 126 3.44 -3.67 -26.83
N ARG A 127 2.59 -4.35 -27.60
CA ARG A 127 1.42 -3.75 -28.25
C ARG A 127 0.08 -4.32 -27.81
N ASP A 128 0.09 -5.44 -27.11
CA ASP A 128 -1.11 -6.19 -26.73
C ASP A 128 -1.63 -5.80 -25.33
N VAL A 129 -0.98 -4.84 -24.66
CA VAL A 129 -1.36 -4.37 -23.34
C VAL A 129 -1.66 -2.88 -23.39
N LEU A 130 -2.84 -2.50 -22.91
CA LEU A 130 -3.22 -1.11 -22.71
C LEU A 130 -3.42 -0.86 -21.21
N LEU A 131 -2.60 0.03 -20.64
CA LEU A 131 -2.80 0.56 -19.31
C LEU A 131 -3.34 1.99 -19.42
N LEU A 132 -4.53 2.22 -18.85
CA LEU A 132 -5.09 3.55 -18.63
C LEU A 132 -5.03 3.84 -17.13
N ASP A 133 -4.19 4.78 -16.76
CA ASP A 133 -4.06 5.20 -15.38
C ASP A 133 -4.88 6.46 -15.12
N VAL A 134 -5.20 6.73 -13.86
CA VAL A 134 -6.01 7.87 -13.43
C VAL A 134 -5.35 8.60 -12.27
N ILE A 135 -5.64 9.88 -12.11
CA ILE A 135 -5.25 10.60 -10.90
C ILE A 135 -6.16 10.18 -9.73
N PRO A 136 -5.58 9.80 -8.57
CA PRO A 136 -6.37 9.30 -7.44
C PRO A 136 -7.09 10.40 -6.65
N LEU A 137 -6.61 11.64 -6.74
CA LEU A 137 -7.14 12.81 -6.04
C LEU A 137 -7.37 13.93 -7.03
N SER A 138 -8.43 14.73 -6.82
CA SER A 138 -8.63 15.94 -7.61
C SER A 138 -7.46 16.91 -7.41
N LEU A 139 -6.99 17.51 -8.50
CA LEU A 139 -5.97 18.56 -8.50
C LEU A 139 -6.64 19.93 -8.63
N GLY A 140 -6.20 20.88 -7.84
CA GLY A 140 -6.74 22.22 -7.82
C GLY A 140 -5.79 23.22 -7.19
N ILE A 141 -6.22 24.43 -7.07
CA ILE A 141 -5.50 25.49 -6.36
C ILE A 141 -6.36 26.03 -5.23
N GLU A 142 -5.72 26.48 -4.16
CA GLU A 142 -6.38 27.23 -3.12
C GLU A 142 -6.65 28.64 -3.60
N THR A 143 -7.89 29.08 -3.45
CA THR A 143 -8.34 30.42 -3.79
C THR A 143 -8.70 31.21 -2.54
N LEU A 144 -9.05 32.48 -2.69
CA LEU A 144 -9.40 33.37 -1.57
C LEU A 144 -10.40 32.71 -0.60
N GLY A 145 -10.05 32.77 0.70
CA GLY A 145 -10.88 32.19 1.76
C GLY A 145 -10.63 30.72 2.02
N GLY A 146 -9.51 30.13 1.52
CA GLY A 146 -9.16 28.74 1.76
C GLY A 146 -9.98 27.73 0.94
N VAL A 147 -10.61 28.20 -0.15
CA VAL A 147 -11.45 27.35 -0.99
C VAL A 147 -10.60 26.61 -2.02
N ALA A 148 -10.65 25.28 -2.00
CA ALA A 148 -10.00 24.45 -3.02
C ALA A 148 -10.80 24.47 -4.33
N THR A 149 -10.30 25.23 -5.32
CA THR A 149 -10.88 25.27 -6.67
C THR A 149 -10.29 24.15 -7.51
N LYS A 150 -11.09 23.12 -7.82
CA LYS A 150 -10.65 21.96 -8.60
C LYS A 150 -10.45 22.33 -10.07
N LEU A 151 -9.32 21.89 -10.62
CA LEU A 151 -9.00 22.01 -12.05
C LEU A 151 -9.17 20.66 -12.77
N ILE A 152 -8.70 19.58 -12.19
CA ILE A 152 -8.80 18.23 -12.73
C ILE A 152 -9.44 17.35 -11.65
N ASP A 153 -10.54 16.69 -11.98
CA ASP A 153 -11.24 15.81 -11.06
C ASP A 153 -10.51 14.49 -10.87
N ARG A 154 -10.65 13.90 -9.66
CA ARG A 154 -10.20 12.54 -9.40
C ARG A 154 -10.78 11.58 -10.43
N ASN A 155 -10.06 10.50 -10.70
CA ASN A 155 -10.39 9.49 -11.71
C ASN A 155 -10.34 10.01 -13.16
N THR A 156 -9.79 11.22 -13.40
CA THR A 156 -9.47 11.64 -14.76
C THR A 156 -8.29 10.83 -15.28
N THR A 157 -8.47 10.25 -16.47
CA THR A 157 -7.41 9.46 -17.14
C THR A 157 -6.22 10.33 -17.51
N ILE A 158 -5.02 9.83 -17.28
CA ILE A 158 -3.78 10.49 -17.65
C ILE A 158 -3.25 10.00 -19.01
N PRO A 159 -2.58 10.87 -19.81
CA PRO A 159 -2.20 12.26 -19.52
C PRO A 159 -3.40 13.22 -19.57
N ALA A 160 -3.45 14.16 -18.65
CA ALA A 160 -4.47 15.21 -18.59
C ALA A 160 -3.85 16.59 -18.36
N SER A 161 -4.41 17.62 -18.97
CA SER A 161 -3.99 19.01 -18.78
C SER A 161 -5.21 19.91 -18.68
N LYS A 162 -5.18 20.87 -17.76
CA LYS A 162 -6.22 21.87 -17.59
C LYS A 162 -5.60 23.23 -17.30
N SER A 163 -6.11 24.25 -17.96
CA SER A 163 -5.76 25.64 -17.70
C SER A 163 -7.00 26.42 -17.31
N GLN A 164 -6.85 27.32 -16.35
CA GLN A 164 -7.90 28.23 -15.92
C GLN A 164 -7.27 29.56 -15.55
N THR A 165 -7.93 30.67 -15.92
CA THR A 165 -7.48 32.00 -15.55
C THR A 165 -8.05 32.40 -14.19
N PHE A 166 -7.18 32.93 -13.34
CA PHE A 166 -7.52 33.47 -12.04
C PHE A 166 -7.08 34.91 -11.97
N SER A 167 -7.76 35.70 -11.15
CA SER A 167 -7.37 37.09 -10.85
C SER A 167 -6.77 37.14 -9.44
N THR A 168 -6.00 38.18 -9.17
CA THR A 168 -5.53 38.52 -7.82
C THR A 168 -6.69 38.87 -6.90
N ALA A 169 -6.55 38.59 -5.60
CA ALA A 169 -7.58 38.85 -4.59
C ALA A 169 -7.66 40.34 -4.18
N ALA A 170 -6.57 41.09 -4.39
CA ALA A 170 -6.47 42.50 -4.04
C ALA A 170 -5.76 43.29 -5.14
N ASP A 171 -6.07 44.59 -5.22
CA ASP A 171 -5.36 45.50 -6.12
C ASP A 171 -3.88 45.60 -5.76
N ASN A 172 -3.02 45.64 -6.78
CA ASN A 172 -1.56 45.71 -6.66
C ASN A 172 -0.91 44.50 -5.92
N GLN A 173 -1.57 43.34 -5.87
CA GLN A 173 -0.97 42.12 -5.35
C GLN A 173 0.23 41.72 -6.23
N THR A 174 1.41 41.62 -5.62
CA THR A 174 2.68 41.38 -6.33
C THR A 174 3.07 39.92 -6.43
N SER A 175 2.42 39.02 -5.68
CA SER A 175 2.71 37.59 -5.67
C SER A 175 1.45 36.76 -5.42
N VAL A 176 1.46 35.53 -5.92
CA VAL A 176 0.51 34.48 -5.58
C VAL A 176 1.29 33.25 -5.13
N GLU A 177 0.80 32.58 -4.12
CA GLU A 177 1.34 31.31 -3.67
C GLU A 177 0.55 30.18 -4.32
N ILE A 178 1.28 29.25 -4.95
CA ILE A 178 0.68 28.11 -5.65
C ILE A 178 1.22 26.79 -5.09
#